data_56da276e3215df57a114364658aabfae
#
_entry.id   56da276e3215df57a114364658aabfae
#
_cell.length_a   1.000
_cell.length_b   1.000
_cell.length_c   1.000
_cell.angle_alpha   90.00
_cell.angle_beta   90.00
_cell.angle_gamma   90.00
#
_symmetry.space_group_name_H-M   'P 1'
#
loop_
_entity.id
_entity.type
_entity.pdbx_description
1 polymer ?
#
loop_
_entity_poly.entity_id
_entity_poly.type
_entity_poly.pdbx_seq_one_letter_code
_entity_poly.pdbx_strand_id
1 'polypeptide(L)'
;ESDDVVVNLTAFETFFPEKRLFFLEGREVFATTPRSQVRSSKASSGGSRQTTSTFNPEPTTLLNTRRIGGAPSVETPMGVIIDSVDLTRPTDLKGALKVTGQNGSIRYGFLGAFEGDMRLPGVYSEPGLSDEKVNIDTFGRDFGVARFLYETVGEGRSSIGYLGTLVSHESREAAVHG
;
A
#
# COMPACT_ATOMS: atom_id res chain seq x y z
N GLU A 1 9.00 6.80 -16.40
CA GLU A 1 9.93 5.73 -15.97
C GLU A 1 9.10 4.47 -15.79
N SER A 2 9.29 3.50 -16.70
CA SER A 2 8.55 2.24 -16.73
C SER A 2 8.96 1.42 -15.51
N ASP A 3 8.05 1.13 -14.61
CA ASP A 3 8.26 0.09 -13.61
C ASP A 3 8.27 -1.26 -14.33
N ASP A 4 9.29 -2.08 -14.06
CA ASP A 4 9.36 -3.43 -14.59
C ASP A 4 8.12 -4.22 -14.15
N VAL A 5 7.44 -4.83 -15.10
CA VAL A 5 6.29 -5.69 -14.82
C VAL A 5 6.79 -6.96 -14.17
N VAL A 6 6.68 -7.06 -12.86
CA VAL A 6 6.99 -8.28 -12.12
C VAL A 6 5.70 -9.10 -11.97
N VAL A 7 5.67 -10.26 -12.59
CA VAL A 7 4.57 -11.20 -12.41
C VAL A 7 4.71 -11.86 -11.04
N ASN A 8 3.81 -11.53 -10.12
CA ASN A 8 3.75 -12.17 -8.82
C ASN A 8 2.96 -13.49 -8.91
N LEU A 9 3.65 -14.60 -8.83
CA LEU A 9 3.07 -15.96 -8.82
C LEU A 9 2.77 -16.47 -7.41
N THR A 10 2.96 -15.64 -6.38
CA THR A 10 2.72 -16.00 -4.99
C THR A 10 1.43 -15.37 -4.46
N ALA A 11 0.85 -15.95 -3.41
CA ALA A 11 -0.32 -15.40 -2.71
C ALA A 11 0.02 -14.15 -1.88
N PHE A 12 1.28 -13.74 -1.81
CA PHE A 12 1.74 -12.59 -1.03
C PHE A 12 1.91 -11.37 -1.91
N GLU A 13 1.54 -10.21 -1.37
CA GLU A 13 1.75 -8.93 -2.03
C GLU A 13 3.25 -8.65 -2.22
N THR A 14 3.66 -8.29 -3.44
CA THR A 14 5.04 -7.90 -3.71
C THR A 14 5.24 -6.44 -3.32
N PHE A 15 6.17 -6.17 -2.41
CA PHE A 15 6.51 -4.83 -1.97
C PHE A 15 7.61 -4.24 -2.85
N PHE A 16 7.27 -3.19 -3.58
CA PHE A 16 8.24 -2.40 -4.34
C PHE A 16 8.69 -1.18 -3.53
N PRO A 17 9.96 -0.77 -3.63
CA PRO A 17 10.41 0.46 -2.99
C PRO A 17 9.69 1.67 -3.58
N GLU A 18 9.28 2.59 -2.70
CA GLU A 18 8.68 3.86 -3.12
C GLU A 18 9.72 4.72 -3.85
N LYS A 19 9.37 5.26 -5.02
CA LYS A 19 10.23 6.11 -5.84
C LYS A 19 9.70 7.53 -6.00
N ARG A 20 8.43 7.77 -5.69
CA ARG A 20 7.78 9.09 -5.84
C ARG A 20 8.24 10.03 -4.73
N LEU A 21 8.84 11.16 -5.09
CA LEU A 21 9.44 12.12 -4.16
C LEU A 21 8.48 12.57 -3.06
N PHE A 22 7.23 12.82 -3.39
CA PHE A 22 6.21 13.21 -2.41
C PHE A 22 6.07 12.21 -1.25
N PHE A 23 6.11 10.91 -1.53
CA PHE A 23 5.99 9.88 -0.49
C PHE A 23 7.31 9.52 0.18
N LEU A 24 8.44 9.86 -0.45
CA LEU A 24 9.78 9.63 0.13
C LEU A 24 10.13 10.66 1.20
N GLU A 25 9.76 11.92 0.98
CA GLU A 25 10.03 13.00 1.92
C GLU A 25 9.29 12.78 3.25
N GLY A 26 9.99 12.89 4.38
CA GLY A 26 9.43 12.68 5.73
C GLY A 26 8.97 11.23 6.00
N ARG A 27 9.42 10.27 5.21
CA ARG A 27 9.08 8.85 5.36
C ARG A 27 9.46 8.30 6.74
N GLU A 28 10.53 8.81 7.32
CA GLU A 28 11.01 8.42 8.64
C GLU A 28 9.99 8.67 9.76
N VAL A 29 9.09 9.64 9.59
CA VAL A 29 8.01 9.90 10.54
C VAL A 29 7.00 8.75 10.55
N PHE A 30 6.73 8.17 9.39
CA PHE A 30 5.78 7.07 9.23
C PHE A 30 6.41 5.67 9.38
N ALA A 31 7.73 5.60 9.53
CA ALA A 31 8.40 4.33 9.79
C ALA A 31 7.93 3.75 11.13
N THR A 32 7.56 2.48 11.11
CA THR A 32 7.24 1.74 12.32
C THR A 32 8.53 1.33 13.04
N THR A 33 8.40 0.88 14.29
CA THR A 33 9.56 0.51 15.11
C THR A 33 10.45 -0.55 14.45
N PRO A 34 11.72 -0.72 14.86
CA PRO A 34 12.68 -1.65 14.27
C PRO A 34 12.21 -3.11 14.16
N ARG A 35 11.19 -3.50 14.95
CA ARG A 35 10.57 -4.84 14.88
C ARG A 35 9.81 -5.08 13.58
N SER A 36 9.40 -4.03 12.89
CA SER A 36 8.71 -4.08 11.61
C SER A 36 9.65 -4.04 10.40
N GLN A 37 10.95 -3.94 10.62
CA GLN A 37 11.93 -4.02 9.53
C GLN A 37 12.26 -5.48 9.26
N VAL A 38 12.11 -5.89 7.99
CA VAL A 38 12.59 -7.19 7.54
C VAL A 38 14.09 -7.26 7.83
N ARG A 39 14.49 -8.05 8.78
CA ARG A 39 15.88 -8.47 8.87
C ARG A 39 16.12 -9.42 7.71
N SER A 40 16.64 -8.89 6.63
CA SER A 40 17.28 -9.69 5.61
C SER A 40 18.50 -10.34 6.25
N SER A 41 18.35 -11.50 6.84
CA SER A 41 19.47 -12.35 7.21
C SER A 41 20.06 -12.84 5.90
N LYS A 42 21.14 -12.20 5.43
CA LYS A 42 22.03 -12.82 4.46
C LYS A 42 22.47 -14.13 5.08
N ALA A 43 21.97 -15.24 4.55
CA ALA A 43 22.49 -16.55 4.86
C ALA A 43 23.96 -16.54 4.47
N SER A 44 24.85 -16.49 5.47
CA SER A 44 26.27 -16.76 5.28
C SER A 44 26.37 -18.22 4.89
N SER A 45 26.90 -18.50 3.70
CA SER A 45 27.17 -19.85 3.24
C SER A 45 28.30 -20.48 4.07
N GLY A 46 27.92 -21.14 5.12
CA GLY A 46 28.79 -21.95 5.94
C GLY A 46 27.92 -23.03 6.56
N GLY A 47 28.10 -24.26 6.11
CA GLY A 47 27.27 -25.41 6.39
C GLY A 47 26.99 -25.68 7.88
N SER A 48 25.92 -25.11 8.37
CA SER A 48 25.25 -25.54 9.57
C SER A 48 23.76 -25.46 9.31
N ARG A 49 23.06 -26.58 9.52
CA ARG A 49 21.60 -26.62 9.49
C ARG A 49 21.05 -25.62 10.51
N GLN A 50 20.82 -24.41 10.08
CA GLN A 50 20.04 -23.46 10.83
C GLN A 50 18.58 -23.88 10.64
N THR A 51 17.99 -24.44 11.68
CA THR A 51 16.54 -24.50 11.82
C THR A 51 16.05 -23.07 11.81
N THR A 52 15.55 -22.64 10.66
CA THR A 52 14.81 -21.39 10.54
C THR A 52 13.63 -21.52 11.48
N SER A 53 13.66 -20.78 12.58
CA SER A 53 12.50 -20.58 13.42
C SER A 53 11.37 -20.06 12.51
N THR A 54 10.38 -20.88 12.29
CA THR A 54 9.23 -20.61 11.42
C THR A 54 8.30 -19.54 11.98
N PHE A 55 8.63 -18.95 13.12
CA PHE A 55 7.87 -17.86 13.72
C PHE A 55 8.71 -16.58 13.71
N ASN A 56 8.97 -16.09 12.53
CA ASN A 56 9.31 -14.69 12.33
C ASN A 56 8.00 -14.02 11.86
N PRO A 57 7.25 -13.31 12.72
CA PRO A 57 6.09 -12.59 12.26
C PRO A 57 6.60 -11.64 11.18
N GLU A 58 6.17 -11.85 9.96
CA GLU A 58 6.48 -10.92 8.89
C GLU A 58 6.08 -9.52 9.35
N PRO A 59 6.95 -8.52 9.18
CA PRO A 59 6.64 -7.18 9.61
C PRO A 59 5.37 -6.75 8.88
N THR A 60 4.30 -6.58 9.63
CA THR A 60 3.07 -6.07 9.07
C THR A 60 3.33 -4.62 8.64
N THR A 61 3.44 -4.40 7.35
CA THR A 61 3.60 -3.05 6.81
C THR A 61 2.25 -2.35 6.91
N LEU A 62 2.08 -1.54 7.94
CA LEU A 62 0.84 -0.81 8.18
C LEU A 62 0.58 0.28 7.13
N LEU A 63 1.64 0.78 6.50
CA LEU A 63 1.56 1.80 5.45
C LEU A 63 2.33 1.35 4.22
N ASN A 64 1.61 1.09 3.14
CA ASN A 64 2.18 0.85 1.81
C ASN A 64 1.73 1.96 0.85
N THR A 65 2.57 2.99 0.70
CA THR A 65 2.27 4.14 -0.16
C THR A 65 2.17 3.77 -1.64
N ARG A 66 2.77 2.67 -2.08
CA ARG A 66 2.67 2.18 -3.47
C ARG A 66 1.27 1.74 -3.86
N ARG A 67 0.40 1.49 -2.89
CA ARG A 67 -1.03 1.24 -3.14
C ARG A 67 -1.78 2.48 -3.61
N ILE A 68 -1.31 3.66 -3.22
CA ILE A 68 -1.90 4.95 -3.59
C ILE A 68 -1.56 5.22 -5.06
N GLY A 69 -2.58 5.38 -5.90
CA GLY A 69 -2.43 5.50 -7.35
C GLY A 69 -2.02 4.19 -8.02
N GLY A 70 -2.24 3.04 -7.37
CA GLY A 70 -2.01 1.72 -7.95
C GLY A 70 -3.16 1.28 -8.85
N ALA A 71 -3.16 0.00 -9.23
CA ALA A 71 -4.22 -0.58 -10.04
C ALA A 71 -5.61 -0.42 -9.39
N PRO A 72 -6.67 -0.17 -10.17
CA PRO A 72 -8.02 0.00 -9.64
C PRO A 72 -8.55 -1.29 -9.03
N SER A 73 -9.44 -1.16 -8.04
CA SER A 73 -10.21 -2.28 -7.53
C SER A 73 -11.47 -2.41 -8.37
N VAL A 74 -11.56 -3.45 -9.20
CA VAL A 74 -12.68 -3.63 -10.13
C VAL A 74 -13.50 -4.84 -9.74
N GLU A 75 -14.79 -4.64 -9.53
CA GLU A 75 -15.77 -5.73 -9.46
C GLU A 75 -16.32 -5.95 -10.88
N THR A 76 -15.81 -7.01 -11.52
CA THR A 76 -16.21 -7.32 -12.90
C THR A 76 -17.56 -8.03 -12.89
N PRO A 77 -18.59 -7.49 -13.54
CA PRO A 77 -19.87 -8.16 -13.68
C PRO A 77 -19.74 -9.49 -14.44
N MET A 78 -20.66 -10.42 -14.16
CA MET A 78 -20.65 -11.73 -14.83
C MET A 78 -20.81 -11.55 -16.34
N GLY A 79 -20.00 -12.25 -17.13
CA GLY A 79 -20.01 -12.19 -18.59
C GLY A 79 -19.23 -11.00 -19.19
N VAL A 80 -18.63 -10.13 -18.37
CA VAL A 80 -17.81 -9.02 -18.86
C VAL A 80 -16.33 -9.41 -18.82
N ILE A 81 -15.63 -9.15 -19.89
CA ILE A 81 -14.18 -9.33 -20.02
C ILE A 81 -13.53 -7.96 -20.15
N ILE A 82 -12.58 -7.65 -19.26
CA ILE A 82 -11.77 -6.44 -19.30
C ILE A 82 -10.35 -6.84 -19.67
N ASP A 83 -9.68 -6.05 -20.51
CA ASP A 83 -8.29 -6.31 -20.87
C ASP A 83 -7.39 -6.22 -19.62
N SER A 84 -6.45 -7.15 -19.51
CA SER A 84 -5.49 -7.19 -18.40
C SER A 84 -4.62 -5.92 -18.31
N VAL A 85 -4.37 -5.26 -19.43
CA VAL A 85 -3.63 -3.98 -19.48
C VAL A 85 -4.43 -2.89 -18.78
N ASP A 86 -5.74 -2.82 -19.00
CA ASP A 86 -6.61 -1.83 -18.36
C ASP A 86 -6.77 -2.10 -16.86
N LEU A 87 -6.77 -3.37 -16.44
CA LEU A 87 -6.80 -3.76 -15.03
C LEU A 87 -5.53 -3.41 -14.25
N THR A 88 -4.40 -3.26 -14.94
CA THR A 88 -3.11 -2.89 -14.32
C THR A 88 -2.79 -1.40 -14.45
N ARG A 89 -3.63 -0.63 -15.13
CA ARG A 89 -3.44 0.79 -15.33
C ARG A 89 -3.47 1.54 -13.99
N PRO A 90 -2.49 2.43 -13.71
CA PRO A 90 -2.51 3.23 -12.50
C PRO A 90 -3.74 4.13 -12.42
N THR A 91 -4.29 4.26 -11.20
CA THR A 91 -5.38 5.19 -10.92
C THR A 91 -4.83 6.60 -10.76
N ASP A 92 -5.49 7.58 -11.39
CA ASP A 92 -5.09 8.98 -11.27
C ASP A 92 -5.37 9.50 -9.85
N LEU A 93 -4.45 10.32 -9.31
CA LEU A 93 -4.63 11.00 -8.04
C LEU A 93 -5.32 12.35 -8.27
N LYS A 94 -6.49 12.56 -7.64
CA LYS A 94 -7.14 13.87 -7.53
C LYS A 94 -6.31 14.84 -6.69
N GLY A 95 -5.63 14.32 -5.66
CA GLY A 95 -4.77 15.09 -4.79
C GLY A 95 -4.17 14.28 -3.67
N ALA A 96 -3.11 14.82 -3.07
CA ALA A 96 -2.51 14.28 -1.87
C ALA A 96 -2.01 15.42 -0.97
N LEU A 97 -2.11 15.21 0.34
CA LEU A 97 -1.64 16.12 1.37
C LEU A 97 -0.79 15.35 2.37
N LYS A 98 0.34 15.92 2.74
CA LYS A 98 1.19 15.39 3.79
C LYS A 98 1.64 16.52 4.72
N VAL A 99 1.50 16.29 6.01
CA VAL A 99 1.97 17.18 7.07
C VAL A 99 2.80 16.37 8.04
N THR A 100 4.02 16.79 8.27
CA THR A 100 4.91 16.18 9.27
C THR A 100 5.49 17.27 10.15
N GLY A 101 5.73 16.96 11.41
CA GLY A 101 6.31 17.92 12.33
C GLY A 101 6.82 17.29 13.61
N GLN A 102 7.54 18.12 14.36
CA GLN A 102 8.02 17.78 15.68
C GLN A 102 7.82 18.97 16.62
N ASN A 103 7.31 18.71 17.80
CA ASN A 103 7.21 19.69 18.87
C ASN A 103 7.74 19.08 20.18
N GLY A 104 8.96 19.47 20.58
CA GLY A 104 9.66 18.87 21.71
C GLY A 104 9.86 17.36 21.51
N SER A 105 9.30 16.58 22.42
CA SER A 105 9.39 15.12 22.42
C SER A 105 8.34 14.44 21.54
N ILE A 106 7.45 15.19 20.89
CA ILE A 106 6.36 14.64 20.07
C ILE A 106 6.68 14.85 18.62
N ARG A 107 6.72 13.76 17.85
CA ARG A 107 6.70 13.77 16.38
C ARG A 107 5.32 13.36 15.89
N TYR A 108 4.86 14.01 14.85
CA TYR A 108 3.57 13.68 14.25
C TYR A 108 3.64 13.71 12.72
N GLY A 109 2.77 12.95 12.11
CA GLY A 109 2.61 12.92 10.66
C GLY A 109 1.18 12.59 10.28
N PHE A 110 0.69 13.29 9.27
CA PHE A 110 -0.59 13.02 8.62
C PHE A 110 -0.35 12.92 7.11
N LEU A 111 -1.00 11.97 6.48
CA LEU A 111 -1.02 11.82 5.05
C LEU A 111 -2.45 11.51 4.61
N GLY A 112 -2.92 12.25 3.62
CA GLY A 112 -4.17 11.99 2.92
C GLY A 112 -3.90 11.89 1.44
N ALA A 113 -4.60 11.01 0.75
CA ALA A 113 -4.52 10.89 -0.70
C ALA A 113 -5.89 10.46 -1.24
N PHE A 114 -6.28 11.03 -2.36
CA PHE A 114 -7.59 10.87 -2.97
C PHE A 114 -7.41 10.44 -4.42
N GLU A 115 -7.91 9.26 -4.75
CA GLU A 115 -7.88 8.73 -6.12
C GLU A 115 -9.08 9.22 -6.93
N GLY A 116 -8.89 9.27 -8.23
CA GLY A 116 -9.94 9.56 -9.19
C GLY A 116 -10.74 8.32 -9.56
N ASP A 117 -11.99 8.52 -9.94
CA ASP A 117 -12.78 7.48 -10.55
C ASP A 117 -12.25 7.19 -11.95
N MET A 118 -12.36 5.94 -12.39
CA MET A 118 -11.91 5.52 -13.70
C MET A 118 -13.06 4.83 -14.45
N ARG A 119 -12.99 4.89 -15.77
CA ARG A 119 -13.87 4.15 -16.65
C ARG A 119 -13.04 3.19 -17.49
N LEU A 120 -13.32 1.90 -17.35
CA LEU A 120 -12.60 0.84 -18.02
C LEU A 120 -13.46 0.26 -19.15
N PRO A 121 -12.91 0.13 -20.36
CA PRO A 121 -13.61 -0.54 -21.45
C PRO A 121 -13.65 -2.04 -21.17
N GLY A 122 -14.81 -2.64 -21.37
CA GLY A 122 -15.01 -4.08 -21.29
C GLY A 122 -15.82 -4.59 -22.48
N VAL A 123 -15.86 -5.89 -22.61
CA VAL A 123 -16.67 -6.58 -23.60
C VAL A 123 -17.58 -7.58 -22.88
N TYR A 124 -18.88 -7.39 -23.03
CA TYR A 124 -19.84 -8.40 -22.60
C TYR A 124 -19.92 -9.48 -23.67
N SER A 125 -19.65 -10.71 -23.30
CA SER A 125 -19.67 -11.85 -24.21
C SER A 125 -20.51 -12.98 -23.60
N GLU A 126 -21.55 -13.38 -24.32
CA GLU A 126 -22.41 -14.50 -23.95
C GLU A 126 -22.50 -15.49 -25.13
N PRO A 127 -22.44 -16.81 -24.88
CA PRO A 127 -22.53 -17.80 -25.92
C PRO A 127 -23.78 -17.65 -26.78
N GLY A 128 -23.60 -17.39 -28.07
CA GLY A 128 -24.70 -17.24 -29.04
C GLY A 128 -25.18 -15.80 -29.28
N LEU A 129 -24.62 -14.79 -28.59
CA LEU A 129 -24.84 -13.37 -28.86
C LEU A 129 -23.57 -12.72 -29.44
N SER A 130 -23.77 -11.56 -30.09
CA SER A 130 -22.64 -10.73 -30.55
C SER A 130 -22.03 -10.00 -29.37
N ASP A 131 -20.72 -9.88 -29.37
CA ASP A 131 -19.99 -9.12 -28.35
C ASP A 131 -20.44 -7.66 -28.29
N GLU A 132 -20.76 -7.20 -27.10
CA GLU A 132 -21.18 -5.81 -26.85
C GLU A 132 -20.11 -5.08 -26.04
N LYS A 133 -19.73 -3.87 -26.49
CA LYS A 133 -18.82 -2.99 -25.76
C LYS A 133 -19.53 -2.34 -24.60
N VAL A 134 -19.00 -2.52 -23.40
CA VAL A 134 -19.51 -1.94 -22.16
C VAL A 134 -18.42 -1.13 -21.47
N ASN A 135 -18.82 -0.16 -20.66
CA ASN A 135 -17.90 0.56 -19.80
C ASN A 135 -18.19 0.21 -18.35
N ILE A 136 -17.15 -0.09 -17.60
CA ILE A 136 -17.23 -0.36 -16.17
C ILE A 136 -16.68 0.86 -15.44
N ASP A 137 -17.54 1.52 -14.68
CA ASP A 137 -17.11 2.60 -13.79
C ASP A 137 -16.50 2.00 -12.53
N THR A 138 -15.33 2.47 -12.14
CA THR A 138 -14.63 2.08 -10.92
C THR A 138 -14.35 3.33 -10.12
N PHE A 139 -14.61 3.27 -8.83
CA PHE A 139 -14.46 4.38 -7.91
C PHE A 139 -13.05 4.44 -7.34
N GLY A 140 -12.54 5.65 -7.15
CA GLY A 140 -11.26 5.88 -6.52
C GLY A 140 -11.30 5.53 -5.03
N ARG A 141 -10.13 5.32 -4.46
CA ARG A 141 -9.94 5.07 -3.02
C ARG A 141 -9.46 6.34 -2.33
N ASP A 142 -9.90 6.54 -1.10
CA ASP A 142 -9.39 7.56 -0.22
C ASP A 142 -8.48 6.94 0.84
N PHE A 143 -7.32 7.52 1.04
CA PHE A 143 -6.33 7.05 1.99
C PHE A 143 -6.10 8.08 3.08
N GLY A 144 -6.10 7.63 4.32
CA GLY A 144 -5.75 8.42 5.48
C GLY A 144 -4.71 7.73 6.35
N VAL A 145 -3.72 8.48 6.81
CA VAL A 145 -2.69 7.97 7.73
C VAL A 145 -2.45 9.00 8.81
N ALA A 146 -2.40 8.55 10.06
CA ALA A 146 -2.01 9.37 11.20
C ALA A 146 -0.92 8.67 12.01
N ARG A 147 0.17 9.38 12.30
CA ARG A 147 1.28 8.90 13.12
C ARG A 147 1.55 9.87 14.25
N PHE A 148 1.71 9.32 15.45
CA PHE A 148 2.18 10.03 16.63
C PHE A 148 3.30 9.21 17.27
N LEU A 149 4.37 9.88 17.67
CA LEU A 149 5.49 9.28 18.35
C LEU A 149 5.94 10.22 19.47
N TYR A 150 5.94 9.72 20.70
CA TYR A 150 6.49 10.41 21.86
C TYR A 150 7.80 9.76 22.26
N GLU A 151 8.86 10.53 22.33
CA GLU A 151 10.20 10.05 22.70
C GLU A 151 10.73 10.85 23.90
N THR A 152 11.25 10.15 24.89
CA THR A 152 11.97 10.74 26.00
C THR A 152 13.42 10.28 26.01
N VAL A 153 14.32 11.22 26.36
CA VAL A 153 15.74 10.97 26.56
C VAL A 153 16.07 11.34 28.01
N GLY A 154 16.18 10.32 28.85
CA GLY A 154 16.60 10.46 30.25
C GLY A 154 17.77 9.52 30.53
N GLU A 155 17.79 8.81 31.65
CA GLU A 155 18.77 7.75 31.94
C GLU A 155 18.67 6.56 30.97
N GLY A 156 17.63 6.54 30.13
CA GLY A 156 17.38 5.62 29.02
C GLY A 156 16.52 6.29 27.94
N ARG A 157 16.56 5.73 26.73
CA ARG A 157 15.70 6.17 25.64
C ARG A 157 14.40 5.37 25.63
N SER A 158 13.28 6.03 25.85
CA SER A 158 11.96 5.42 25.79
C SER A 158 11.12 6.09 24.72
N SER A 159 10.36 5.29 24.00
CA SER A 159 9.43 5.80 22.98
C SER A 159 8.11 5.05 23.01
N ILE A 160 7.03 5.77 22.81
CA ILE A 160 5.69 5.23 22.57
C ILE A 160 5.13 5.85 21.30
N GLY A 161 4.53 5.04 20.46
CA GLY A 161 4.02 5.51 19.19
C GLY A 161 2.70 4.88 18.80
N TYR A 162 1.96 5.59 17.97
CA TYR A 162 0.71 5.16 17.37
C TYR A 162 0.77 5.41 15.87
N LEU A 163 0.36 4.43 15.07
CA LEU A 163 0.16 4.56 13.63
C LEU A 163 -1.22 3.99 13.29
N GLY A 164 -2.07 4.82 12.68
CA GLY A 164 -3.36 4.41 12.14
C GLY A 164 -3.40 4.65 10.64
N THR A 165 -3.96 3.71 9.90
CA THR A 165 -4.20 3.81 8.46
C THR A 165 -5.67 3.53 8.17
N LEU A 166 -6.24 4.31 7.27
CA LEU A 166 -7.60 4.17 6.79
C LEU A 166 -7.59 4.13 5.27
N VAL A 167 -8.34 3.20 4.71
CA VAL A 167 -8.64 3.15 3.27
C VAL A 167 -10.15 3.08 3.14
N SER A 168 -10.73 4.04 2.47
CA SER A 168 -12.15 4.09 2.15
C SER A 168 -12.34 3.91 0.66
N HIS A 169 -13.31 3.07 0.30
CA HIS A 169 -13.78 2.84 -1.06
C HIS A 169 -15.30 2.70 -1.00
N GLU A 170 -16.02 3.03 -2.04
CA GLU A 170 -17.50 3.02 -2.02
C GLU A 170 -18.10 1.69 -1.53
N SER A 171 -17.48 0.57 -1.90
CA SER A 171 -17.97 -0.76 -1.50
C SER A 171 -17.31 -1.31 -0.22
N ARG A 172 -16.25 -0.67 0.30
CA ARG A 172 -15.45 -1.24 1.40
C ARG A 172 -14.64 -0.20 2.15
N GLU A 173 -14.68 -0.28 3.46
CA GLU A 173 -13.78 0.45 4.35
C GLU A 173 -12.84 -0.51 5.07
N ALA A 174 -11.59 -0.12 5.23
CA ALA A 174 -10.60 -0.86 6.00
C ALA A 174 -9.76 0.10 6.85
N ALA A 175 -9.64 -0.19 8.13
CA ALA A 175 -8.79 0.54 9.05
C ALA A 175 -7.87 -0.41 9.81
N VAL A 176 -6.61 -0.02 9.97
CA VAL A 176 -5.61 -0.75 10.74
C VAL A 176 -4.87 0.22 11.64
N HIS A 177 -4.59 -0.20 12.88
CA HIS A 177 -3.82 0.60 13.83
C HIS A 177 -2.86 -0.28 14.63
N GLY A 178 -1.76 0.33 15.11
CA GLY A 178 -0.73 -0.31 15.92
C GLY A 178 0.18 0.71 16.62
#